data_63a6f64f68f5aef29445c518a2395f89
#
_entry.id   63a6f64f68f5aef29445c518a2395f89
#
_cell.length_a   1.000
_cell.length_b   1.000
_cell.length_c   1.000
_cell.angle_alpha   90.00
_cell.angle_beta   90.00
_cell.angle_gamma   90.00
#
_symmetry.space_group_name_H-M   'P 1'
#
loop_
_entity.id
_entity.type
_entity.pdbx_description
1 polymer ?
#
loop_
_entity_poly.entity_id
_entity_poly.type
_entity_poly.pdbx_seq_one_letter_code
_entity_poly.pdbx_strand_id
1 'polypeptide(L)'
;MKKLFPLLLLLMMLAPAALAEQGTVTFLEVTVPTDCTYVDLGAKAVRDLDALEAFLDQLPQVTQVDMYATKMKRDACDRLAQRYPQITFGWTLSFGDHTLRTDATAFSTLHNNKSPTHSSQDFSILKYCKNLQALDIGHNKVDDLTFLYDLPHLKVLILACNAVTDITPLSSLPELEYLELFKNKITDLTPLSGLTRLKDLNICFNKVKDYAPLTGLTQLERLWIYNSDNYSDTIPLPKSVVSMLKDALPNTHIDSTHYSTLGGWREHPRYDVIYKMFSGTEYIPFDAEEATVQ
;
A
#
# COMPACT_ATOMS: atom_id res chain seq x y z
N MET A 1 7.47 -81.90 -26.74
CA MET A 1 6.57 -81.75 -25.59
C MET A 1 6.67 -80.30 -25.10
N LYS A 2 5.74 -79.48 -25.51
CA LYS A 2 5.68 -78.06 -25.12
C LYS A 2 4.69 -77.89 -23.96
N LYS A 3 5.19 -77.46 -22.79
CA LYS A 3 4.34 -77.21 -21.62
C LYS A 3 3.80 -75.80 -21.73
N LEU A 4 2.46 -75.69 -21.86
CA LEU A 4 1.73 -74.45 -21.70
C LEU A 4 1.62 -74.05 -20.23
N PHE A 5 2.05 -72.86 -19.86
CA PHE A 5 1.72 -72.24 -18.59
C PHE A 5 0.46 -71.38 -18.74
N PRO A 6 -0.53 -71.52 -17.88
CA PRO A 6 -1.67 -70.60 -17.92
C PRO A 6 -1.29 -69.28 -17.22
N LEU A 7 -1.53 -68.17 -17.96
CA LEU A 7 -1.39 -66.82 -17.49
C LEU A 7 -2.63 -66.48 -16.61
N LEU A 8 -2.42 -66.39 -15.31
CA LEU A 8 -3.43 -66.03 -14.34
C LEU A 8 -3.60 -64.48 -14.39
N LEU A 9 -4.69 -64.01 -15.05
CA LEU A 9 -5.06 -62.60 -15.13
C LEU A 9 -5.65 -62.20 -13.78
N LEU A 10 -4.84 -61.53 -12.93
CA LEU A 10 -5.30 -60.92 -11.66
C LEU A 10 -6.10 -59.66 -11.97
N LEU A 11 -7.43 -59.79 -12.01
CA LEU A 11 -8.33 -58.65 -12.13
C LEU A 11 -8.35 -57.90 -10.79
N MET A 12 -7.50 -56.85 -10.64
CA MET A 12 -7.67 -55.90 -9.53
C MET A 12 -8.97 -55.13 -9.72
N MET A 13 -9.99 -55.54 -9.00
CA MET A 13 -11.18 -54.71 -8.81
C MET A 13 -10.74 -53.49 -8.00
N LEU A 14 -10.58 -52.34 -8.71
CA LEU A 14 -10.57 -51.04 -8.07
C LEU A 14 -11.97 -50.85 -7.44
N ALA A 15 -12.05 -51.06 -6.12
CA ALA A 15 -13.21 -50.57 -5.36
C ALA A 15 -13.38 -49.07 -5.62
N PRO A 16 -14.59 -48.62 -5.96
CA PRO A 16 -14.81 -47.18 -6.04
C PRO A 16 -14.45 -46.61 -4.68
N ALA A 17 -13.52 -45.62 -4.66
CA ALA A 17 -13.28 -44.84 -3.47
C ALA A 17 -14.65 -44.29 -3.05
N ALA A 18 -15.16 -44.71 -1.91
CA ALA A 18 -16.34 -44.13 -1.31
C ALA A 18 -16.07 -42.62 -1.21
N LEU A 19 -16.81 -41.82 -1.95
CA LEU A 19 -16.89 -40.40 -1.72
C LEU A 19 -17.32 -40.25 -0.25
N ALA A 20 -16.37 -39.90 0.62
CA ALA A 20 -16.71 -39.55 2.00
C ALA A 20 -17.73 -38.41 1.89
N GLU A 21 -18.87 -38.55 2.57
CA GLU A 21 -19.83 -37.45 2.66
C GLU A 21 -19.07 -36.24 3.18
N GLN A 22 -18.87 -35.25 2.33
CA GLN A 22 -18.20 -34.01 2.68
C GLN A 22 -19.07 -33.34 3.75
N GLY A 23 -18.54 -33.28 4.98
CA GLY A 23 -19.21 -32.56 6.07
C GLY A 23 -19.36 -31.09 5.68
N THR A 24 -20.41 -30.45 6.15
CA THR A 24 -20.62 -29.02 6.00
C THR A 24 -20.64 -28.34 7.38
N VAL A 25 -20.18 -27.10 7.44
CA VAL A 25 -20.26 -26.26 8.62
C VAL A 25 -20.93 -24.94 8.28
N THR A 26 -21.65 -24.37 9.24
CA THR A 26 -22.42 -23.14 9.04
C THR A 26 -22.02 -22.07 10.05
N PHE A 27 -21.76 -20.85 9.55
CA PHE A 27 -21.56 -19.68 10.37
C PHE A 27 -22.26 -18.47 9.75
N LEU A 28 -23.01 -17.69 10.53
CA LEU A 28 -23.79 -16.54 10.06
C LEU A 28 -24.65 -16.85 8.81
N GLU A 29 -25.32 -18.02 8.78
CA GLU A 29 -26.14 -18.51 7.66
C GLU A 29 -25.33 -18.82 6.37
N VAL A 30 -24.01 -18.78 6.42
CA VAL A 30 -23.12 -19.23 5.32
C VAL A 30 -22.73 -20.68 5.61
N THR A 31 -23.08 -21.58 4.71
CA THR A 31 -22.74 -23.00 4.81
C THR A 31 -21.67 -23.35 3.77
N VAL A 32 -20.60 -23.98 4.21
CA VAL A 32 -19.46 -24.36 3.37
C VAL A 32 -19.06 -25.83 3.62
N PRO A 33 -18.46 -26.51 2.64
CA PRO A 33 -17.83 -27.81 2.86
C PRO A 33 -16.64 -27.69 3.82
N THR A 34 -16.37 -28.73 4.63
CA THR A 34 -15.24 -28.74 5.57
C THR A 34 -13.87 -28.76 4.90
N ASP A 35 -13.79 -29.09 3.62
CA ASP A 35 -12.59 -29.09 2.79
C ASP A 35 -12.45 -27.86 1.89
N CYS A 36 -13.29 -26.82 2.10
CA CYS A 36 -13.19 -25.59 1.33
C CYS A 36 -11.89 -24.85 1.59
N THR A 37 -11.40 -24.16 0.57
CA THR A 37 -10.20 -23.31 0.64
C THR A 37 -10.54 -21.83 0.75
N TYR A 38 -11.79 -21.46 0.50
CA TYR A 38 -12.29 -20.09 0.49
C TYR A 38 -13.67 -19.98 1.16
N VAL A 39 -13.85 -18.94 1.95
CA VAL A 39 -15.11 -18.56 2.57
C VAL A 39 -15.41 -17.10 2.30
N ASP A 40 -16.62 -16.80 1.80
CA ASP A 40 -17.13 -15.43 1.70
C ASP A 40 -18.34 -15.28 2.66
N LEU A 41 -18.19 -14.43 3.66
CA LEU A 41 -19.27 -14.09 4.58
C LEU A 41 -20.23 -13.01 4.03
N GLY A 42 -19.95 -12.48 2.83
CA GLY A 42 -20.79 -11.52 2.13
C GLY A 42 -21.07 -10.26 2.95
N ALA A 43 -22.35 -9.90 3.07
CA ALA A 43 -22.81 -8.74 3.84
C ALA A 43 -22.92 -9.01 5.35
N LYS A 44 -22.49 -10.17 5.84
CA LYS A 44 -22.64 -10.56 7.26
C LYS A 44 -21.46 -10.02 8.08
N ALA A 45 -21.74 -9.17 9.04
CA ALA A 45 -20.72 -8.65 9.96
C ALA A 45 -20.49 -9.61 11.13
N VAL A 46 -19.27 -10.03 11.34
CA VAL A 46 -18.84 -10.83 12.49
C VAL A 46 -18.84 -9.94 13.74
N ARG A 47 -19.54 -10.38 14.77
CA ARG A 47 -19.60 -9.68 16.08
C ARG A 47 -18.95 -10.49 17.19
N ASP A 48 -18.84 -11.78 17.00
CA ASP A 48 -18.28 -12.75 17.95
C ASP A 48 -17.07 -13.43 17.30
N LEU A 49 -15.87 -13.04 17.73
CA LEU A 49 -14.63 -13.61 17.22
C LEU A 49 -14.40 -15.04 17.71
N ASP A 50 -14.88 -15.38 18.92
CA ASP A 50 -14.72 -16.74 19.45
C ASP A 50 -15.57 -17.72 18.62
N ALA A 51 -16.77 -17.31 18.24
CA ALA A 51 -17.62 -18.10 17.34
C ALA A 51 -17.02 -18.21 15.91
N LEU A 52 -16.37 -17.15 15.39
CA LEU A 52 -15.63 -17.21 14.13
C LEU A 52 -14.46 -18.20 14.23
N GLU A 53 -13.68 -18.14 15.28
CA GLU A 53 -12.55 -19.06 15.50
C GLU A 53 -13.03 -20.51 15.58
N ALA A 54 -14.09 -20.78 16.32
CA ALA A 54 -14.68 -22.13 16.42
C ALA A 54 -15.20 -22.65 15.06
N PHE A 55 -15.66 -21.77 14.18
CA PHE A 55 -16.02 -22.11 12.81
C PHE A 55 -14.77 -22.40 11.97
N LEU A 56 -13.73 -21.53 12.02
CA LEU A 56 -12.48 -21.70 11.25
C LEU A 56 -11.69 -22.95 11.67
N ASP A 57 -11.74 -23.34 12.94
CA ASP A 57 -11.09 -24.55 13.46
C ASP A 57 -11.66 -25.83 12.82
N GLN A 58 -12.85 -25.77 12.20
CA GLN A 58 -13.45 -26.87 11.46
C GLN A 58 -13.08 -26.89 9.97
N LEU A 59 -12.31 -25.90 9.48
CA LEU A 59 -11.95 -25.68 8.08
C LEU A 59 -10.43 -25.76 7.88
N PRO A 60 -9.82 -26.96 7.97
CA PRO A 60 -8.36 -27.12 8.00
C PRO A 60 -7.66 -26.73 6.69
N GLN A 61 -8.41 -26.60 5.58
CA GLN A 61 -7.86 -26.28 4.26
C GLN A 61 -8.12 -24.83 3.84
N VAL A 62 -8.83 -24.03 4.65
CA VAL A 62 -9.15 -22.64 4.30
C VAL A 62 -7.88 -21.78 4.27
N THR A 63 -7.71 -21.04 3.19
CA THR A 63 -6.59 -20.12 2.97
C THR A 63 -7.03 -18.67 2.77
N GLN A 64 -8.33 -18.46 2.50
CA GLN A 64 -8.90 -17.10 2.35
C GLN A 64 -10.29 -17.02 2.97
N VAL A 65 -10.52 -15.92 3.70
CA VAL A 65 -11.82 -15.59 4.30
C VAL A 65 -12.15 -14.13 4.03
N ASP A 66 -13.18 -13.87 3.23
CA ASP A 66 -13.67 -12.52 2.98
C ASP A 66 -14.83 -12.19 3.93
N MET A 67 -14.61 -11.16 4.74
CA MET A 67 -15.54 -10.68 5.76
C MET A 67 -15.57 -9.12 5.78
N TYR A 68 -15.65 -8.53 4.59
CA TYR A 68 -15.55 -7.07 4.40
C TYR A 68 -16.65 -6.25 5.09
N ALA A 69 -17.79 -6.85 5.41
CA ALA A 69 -18.82 -6.21 6.24
C ALA A 69 -18.38 -6.02 7.71
N THR A 70 -17.29 -6.69 8.12
CA THR A 70 -16.78 -6.64 9.50
C THR A 70 -15.73 -5.53 9.62
N LYS A 71 -16.00 -4.56 10.52
CA LYS A 71 -15.05 -3.52 10.89
C LYS A 71 -14.12 -4.03 11.98
N MET A 72 -12.84 -4.12 11.66
CA MET A 72 -11.80 -4.69 12.52
C MET A 72 -10.89 -3.60 13.08
N LYS A 73 -10.62 -3.67 14.38
CA LYS A 73 -9.53 -2.92 15.04
C LYS A 73 -8.26 -3.76 15.03
N ARG A 74 -7.12 -3.10 15.24
CA ARG A 74 -5.81 -3.73 15.23
C ARG A 74 -5.74 -5.01 16.05
N ASP A 75 -6.12 -4.96 17.34
CA ASP A 75 -5.96 -6.10 18.24
C ASP A 75 -6.74 -7.33 17.75
N ALA A 76 -7.90 -7.12 17.15
CA ALA A 76 -8.69 -8.19 16.56
C ALA A 76 -8.05 -8.76 15.28
N CYS A 77 -7.48 -7.89 14.43
CA CYS A 77 -6.72 -8.32 13.26
C CYS A 77 -5.47 -9.12 13.67
N ASP A 78 -4.70 -8.60 14.64
CA ASP A 78 -3.49 -9.25 15.15
C ASP A 78 -3.82 -10.62 15.75
N ARG A 79 -4.90 -10.74 16.54
CA ARG A 79 -5.39 -11.98 17.11
C ARG A 79 -5.65 -13.04 16.03
N LEU A 80 -6.46 -12.72 15.03
CA LEU A 80 -6.79 -13.67 13.95
C LEU A 80 -5.59 -14.01 13.09
N ALA A 81 -4.77 -13.01 12.70
CA ALA A 81 -3.57 -13.25 11.90
C ALA A 81 -2.53 -14.11 12.62
N GLN A 82 -2.41 -13.97 13.96
CA GLN A 82 -1.51 -14.80 14.77
C GLN A 82 -2.02 -16.24 14.90
N ARG A 83 -3.34 -16.40 15.10
CA ARG A 83 -3.95 -17.71 15.26
C ARG A 83 -4.02 -18.51 13.95
N TYR A 84 -4.26 -17.81 12.84
CA TYR A 84 -4.45 -18.40 11.52
C TYR A 84 -3.48 -17.80 10.49
N PRO A 85 -2.16 -18.02 10.64
CA PRO A 85 -1.16 -17.39 9.76
C PRO A 85 -1.26 -17.86 8.30
N GLN A 86 -1.94 -18.99 8.04
CA GLN A 86 -2.19 -19.52 6.70
C GLN A 86 -3.38 -18.88 6.00
N ILE A 87 -4.22 -18.09 6.72
CA ILE A 87 -5.43 -17.49 6.17
C ILE A 87 -5.18 -16.04 5.80
N THR A 88 -5.48 -15.69 4.56
CA THR A 88 -5.62 -14.31 4.11
C THR A 88 -7.03 -13.81 4.43
N PHE A 89 -7.14 -12.80 5.27
CA PHE A 89 -8.42 -12.21 5.64
C PHE A 89 -8.72 -10.96 4.84
N GLY A 90 -9.90 -10.92 4.20
CA GLY A 90 -10.50 -9.74 3.62
C GLY A 90 -11.44 -9.08 4.64
N TRP A 91 -11.04 -8.01 5.28
CA TRP A 91 -11.86 -7.25 6.25
C TRP A 91 -11.80 -5.73 6.00
N THR A 92 -12.64 -4.98 6.71
CA THR A 92 -12.57 -3.54 6.74
C THR A 92 -11.86 -3.08 8.01
N LEU A 93 -10.67 -2.50 7.86
CA LEU A 93 -9.92 -1.90 8.95
C LEU A 93 -10.67 -0.68 9.49
N SER A 94 -10.60 -0.46 10.81
CA SER A 94 -11.17 0.72 11.47
C SER A 94 -10.13 1.35 12.40
N PHE A 95 -9.75 2.60 12.11
CA PHE A 95 -8.81 3.38 12.92
C PHE A 95 -9.16 4.87 12.87
N GLY A 96 -9.26 5.48 14.04
CA GLY A 96 -9.82 6.81 14.15
C GLY A 96 -11.26 6.86 13.60
N ASP A 97 -11.51 7.81 12.72
CA ASP A 97 -12.76 7.96 11.98
C ASP A 97 -12.71 7.41 10.55
N HIS A 98 -11.61 6.73 10.20
CA HIS A 98 -11.41 6.11 8.90
C HIS A 98 -11.76 4.62 8.91
N THR A 99 -12.22 4.17 7.75
CA THR A 99 -12.35 2.74 7.43
C THR A 99 -11.69 2.46 6.09
N LEU A 100 -11.04 1.30 5.98
CA LEU A 100 -10.35 0.87 4.78
C LEU A 100 -10.52 -0.63 4.58
N ARG A 101 -11.02 -1.05 3.43
CA ARG A 101 -11.01 -2.46 3.05
C ARG A 101 -9.59 -2.90 2.72
N THR A 102 -9.23 -4.11 3.11
CA THR A 102 -7.87 -4.63 2.86
C THR A 102 -7.58 -4.95 1.39
N ASP A 103 -8.62 -5.02 0.55
CA ASP A 103 -8.49 -5.16 -0.90
C ASP A 103 -8.38 -3.81 -1.64
N ALA A 104 -8.52 -2.67 -0.95
CA ALA A 104 -8.35 -1.36 -1.56
C ALA A 104 -6.92 -1.16 -2.09
N THR A 105 -6.81 -0.49 -3.21
CA THR A 105 -5.51 -0.18 -3.85
C THR A 105 -5.09 1.28 -3.67
N ALA A 106 -6.00 2.15 -3.18
CA ALA A 106 -5.70 3.54 -2.81
C ALA A 106 -6.39 3.93 -1.49
N PHE A 107 -5.71 4.76 -0.69
CA PHE A 107 -6.25 5.28 0.56
C PHE A 107 -5.73 6.69 0.87
N SER A 108 -6.61 7.57 1.35
CA SER A 108 -6.25 8.91 1.82
C SER A 108 -6.96 9.25 3.13
N THR A 109 -6.23 9.92 4.03
CA THR A 109 -6.81 10.52 5.24
C THR A 109 -7.25 11.97 5.03
N LEU A 110 -6.93 12.60 3.89
CA LEU A 110 -7.22 14.02 3.64
C LEU A 110 -8.65 14.31 3.18
N HIS A 111 -9.39 13.31 2.73
CA HIS A 111 -10.75 13.52 2.18
C HIS A 111 -11.78 14.01 3.21
N ASN A 112 -11.45 13.91 4.49
CA ASN A 112 -12.27 14.38 5.59
C ASN A 112 -11.51 15.42 6.42
N ASN A 113 -11.58 16.70 6.07
CA ASN A 113 -11.02 17.82 6.83
C ASN A 113 -11.50 17.95 8.30
N LYS A 114 -12.13 16.91 8.84
CA LYS A 114 -12.66 16.84 10.21
C LYS A 114 -11.92 15.87 11.10
N SER A 115 -10.97 15.12 10.54
CA SER A 115 -10.31 14.03 11.24
C SER A 115 -9.25 14.52 12.21
N PRO A 116 -9.12 13.88 13.37
CA PRO A 116 -7.98 14.08 14.22
C PRO A 116 -6.70 13.66 13.46
N THR A 117 -5.60 14.35 13.72
CA THR A 117 -4.30 13.96 13.15
C THR A 117 -3.84 12.62 13.69
N HIS A 118 -3.50 11.68 12.81
CA HIS A 118 -3.02 10.37 13.16
C HIS A 118 -1.51 10.35 13.42
N SER A 119 -1.07 9.45 14.29
CA SER A 119 0.34 9.14 14.54
C SER A 119 0.83 8.00 13.64
N SER A 120 2.15 7.78 13.59
CA SER A 120 2.76 6.64 12.90
C SER A 120 2.20 5.30 13.40
N GLN A 121 1.89 5.21 14.70
CA GLN A 121 1.33 4.01 15.31
C GLN A 121 -0.06 3.65 14.74
N ASP A 122 -0.87 4.64 14.39
CA ASP A 122 -2.20 4.39 13.81
C ASP A 122 -2.08 3.72 12.43
N PHE A 123 -1.08 4.11 11.63
CA PHE A 123 -0.86 3.56 10.29
C PHE A 123 -0.23 2.15 10.27
N SER A 124 0.28 1.64 11.39
CA SER A 124 0.83 0.27 11.43
C SER A 124 -0.23 -0.82 11.18
N ILE A 125 -1.53 -0.48 11.21
CA ILE A 125 -2.62 -1.39 10.80
C ILE A 125 -2.63 -1.62 9.29
N LEU A 126 -2.04 -0.73 8.49
CA LEU A 126 -1.96 -0.85 7.03
C LEU A 126 -1.15 -2.07 6.56
N LYS A 127 -0.40 -2.72 7.46
CA LYS A 127 0.29 -3.99 7.16
C LYS A 127 -0.64 -5.08 6.61
N TYR A 128 -1.96 -4.94 6.80
CA TYR A 128 -2.97 -5.84 6.24
C TYR A 128 -3.46 -5.45 4.84
N CYS A 129 -3.08 -4.27 4.33
CA CYS A 129 -3.47 -3.76 3.00
C CYS A 129 -2.37 -4.03 1.96
N LYS A 130 -2.05 -5.30 1.72
CA LYS A 130 -0.92 -5.71 0.85
C LYS A 130 -1.04 -5.25 -0.61
N ASN A 131 -2.26 -4.93 -1.06
CA ASN A 131 -2.53 -4.48 -2.43
C ASN A 131 -2.45 -2.96 -2.59
N LEU A 132 -2.11 -2.21 -1.53
CA LEU A 132 -2.10 -0.76 -1.57
C LEU A 132 -1.00 -0.24 -2.50
N GLN A 133 -1.39 0.57 -3.49
CA GLN A 133 -0.51 1.17 -4.49
C GLN A 133 -0.45 2.70 -4.38
N ALA A 134 -1.46 3.32 -3.77
CA ALA A 134 -1.50 4.76 -3.52
C ALA A 134 -1.87 5.05 -2.05
N LEU A 135 -1.06 5.89 -1.39
CA LEU A 135 -1.26 6.27 -0.01
C LEU A 135 -1.04 7.78 0.18
N ASP A 136 -2.06 8.47 0.68
CA ASP A 136 -1.96 9.86 1.10
C ASP A 136 -2.28 9.97 2.60
N ILE A 137 -1.26 10.23 3.38
CA ILE A 137 -1.33 10.49 4.82
C ILE A 137 -0.70 11.84 5.18
N GLY A 138 -0.81 12.78 4.26
CA GLY A 138 -0.41 14.16 4.52
C GLY A 138 -1.18 14.80 5.69
N HIS A 139 -0.62 15.87 6.26
CA HIS A 139 -1.22 16.64 7.37
C HIS A 139 -1.54 15.84 8.63
N ASN A 140 -0.71 14.84 8.93
CA ASN A 140 -0.78 14.04 10.15
C ASN A 140 0.42 14.33 11.09
N LYS A 141 0.68 13.45 12.04
CA LYS A 141 1.81 13.49 12.97
C LYS A 141 2.75 12.32 12.75
N VAL A 142 2.97 11.95 11.49
CA VAL A 142 3.84 10.85 11.13
C VAL A 142 5.29 11.27 11.30
N ASP A 143 6.05 10.49 12.06
CA ASP A 143 7.48 10.65 12.33
C ASP A 143 8.28 9.37 12.11
N ASP A 144 7.62 8.22 12.10
CA ASP A 144 8.18 6.90 11.84
C ASP A 144 7.50 6.26 10.62
N LEU A 145 8.29 5.83 9.65
CA LEU A 145 7.84 5.24 8.39
C LEU A 145 8.01 3.71 8.34
N THR A 146 8.33 3.05 9.45
CA THR A 146 8.60 1.60 9.47
C THR A 146 7.44 0.75 8.96
N PHE A 147 6.19 1.22 9.07
CA PHE A 147 5.02 0.54 8.50
C PHE A 147 5.06 0.42 6.98
N LEU A 148 5.87 1.22 6.28
CA LEU A 148 6.03 1.14 4.82
C LEU A 148 6.73 -0.13 4.36
N TYR A 149 7.52 -0.80 5.20
CA TYR A 149 8.10 -2.10 4.87
C TYR A 149 7.05 -3.17 4.57
N ASP A 150 5.84 -2.99 5.05
CA ASP A 150 4.71 -3.86 4.79
C ASP A 150 3.93 -3.55 3.49
N LEU A 151 4.28 -2.47 2.78
CA LEU A 151 3.56 -1.92 1.63
C LEU A 151 4.46 -1.83 0.37
N PRO A 152 5.08 -2.91 -0.09
CA PRO A 152 6.13 -2.87 -1.12
C PRO A 152 5.64 -2.43 -2.51
N HIS A 153 4.33 -2.41 -2.75
CA HIS A 153 3.73 -2.10 -4.06
C HIS A 153 3.29 -0.64 -4.21
N LEU A 154 3.68 0.23 -3.27
CA LEU A 154 3.34 1.65 -3.37
C LEU A 154 4.01 2.31 -4.58
N LYS A 155 3.19 3.01 -5.37
CA LYS A 155 3.56 3.82 -6.54
C LYS A 155 3.33 5.30 -6.32
N VAL A 156 2.35 5.65 -5.50
CA VAL A 156 2.02 7.02 -5.11
C VAL A 156 2.07 7.15 -3.61
N LEU A 157 2.90 8.07 -3.10
CA LEU A 157 3.01 8.31 -1.66
C LEU A 157 3.04 9.81 -1.37
N ILE A 158 2.07 10.28 -0.57
CA ILE A 158 1.97 11.66 -0.09
C ILE A 158 2.14 11.68 1.42
N LEU A 159 3.24 12.28 1.88
CA LEU A 159 3.62 12.46 3.28
C LEU A 159 3.73 13.95 3.66
N ALA A 160 3.13 14.83 2.87
CA ALA A 160 3.23 16.26 3.07
C ALA A 160 2.79 16.71 4.47
N CYS A 161 3.47 17.72 5.05
CA CYS A 161 3.08 18.33 6.34
C CYS A 161 3.02 17.30 7.50
N ASN A 162 4.09 16.53 7.66
CA ASN A 162 4.29 15.61 8.77
C ASN A 162 5.55 16.00 9.60
N ALA A 163 6.05 15.09 10.42
CA ALA A 163 7.24 15.30 11.24
C ALA A 163 8.41 14.38 10.87
N VAL A 164 8.41 13.81 9.65
CA VAL A 164 9.37 12.81 9.18
C VAL A 164 10.78 13.38 9.16
N THR A 165 11.71 12.61 9.74
CA THR A 165 13.16 12.90 9.72
C THR A 165 13.93 11.81 9.00
N ASP A 166 13.61 10.55 9.26
CA ASP A 166 14.23 9.37 8.65
C ASP A 166 13.34 8.80 7.54
N ILE A 167 13.89 8.77 6.33
CA ILE A 167 13.23 8.24 5.15
C ILE A 167 13.85 6.91 4.67
N THR A 168 14.66 6.26 5.50
CA THR A 168 15.26 4.94 5.18
C THR A 168 14.23 3.93 4.68
N PRO A 169 13.01 3.83 5.26
CA PRO A 169 12.01 2.88 4.79
C PRO A 169 11.56 3.10 3.33
N LEU A 170 11.72 4.31 2.76
CA LEU A 170 11.38 4.56 1.36
C LEU A 170 12.24 3.75 0.39
N SER A 171 13.46 3.37 0.78
CA SER A 171 14.33 2.53 -0.04
C SER A 171 13.74 1.13 -0.33
N SER A 172 12.74 0.70 0.42
CA SER A 172 12.02 -0.57 0.19
C SER A 172 10.87 -0.46 -0.83
N LEU A 173 10.67 0.71 -1.45
CA LEU A 173 9.54 1.00 -2.34
C LEU A 173 10.01 1.23 -3.80
N PRO A 174 10.53 0.21 -4.49
CA PRO A 174 11.15 0.38 -5.81
C PRO A 174 10.16 0.75 -6.93
N GLU A 175 8.85 0.63 -6.65
CA GLU A 175 7.78 0.94 -7.61
C GLU A 175 7.30 2.40 -7.53
N LEU A 176 7.86 3.23 -6.63
CA LEU A 176 7.41 4.62 -6.47
C LEU A 176 7.62 5.43 -7.76
N GLU A 177 6.53 6.07 -8.21
CA GLU A 177 6.47 6.98 -9.36
C GLU A 177 6.18 8.42 -8.93
N TYR A 178 5.45 8.62 -7.84
CA TYR A 178 5.10 9.93 -7.28
C TYR A 178 5.38 9.97 -5.78
N LEU A 179 6.17 10.96 -5.34
CA LEU A 179 6.52 11.14 -3.95
C LEU A 179 6.42 12.61 -3.53
N GLU A 180 5.57 12.90 -2.55
CA GLU A 180 5.43 14.23 -1.95
C GLU A 180 5.87 14.21 -0.49
N LEU A 181 7.00 14.84 -0.20
CA LEU A 181 7.61 14.99 1.13
C LEU A 181 7.58 16.44 1.62
N PHE A 182 6.77 17.28 1.01
CA PHE A 182 6.64 18.71 1.32
C PHE A 182 6.47 18.94 2.82
N LYS A 183 7.24 19.88 3.38
CA LYS A 183 7.13 20.33 4.77
C LYS A 183 7.27 19.18 5.78
N ASN A 184 8.47 18.63 5.84
CA ASN A 184 8.93 17.67 6.84
C ASN A 184 10.24 18.15 7.48
N LYS A 185 11.02 17.26 8.09
CA LYS A 185 12.28 17.58 8.78
C LYS A 185 13.46 16.78 8.21
N ILE A 186 13.41 16.38 6.94
CA ILE A 186 14.36 15.50 6.27
C ILE A 186 15.68 16.24 6.05
N THR A 187 16.79 15.57 6.31
CA THR A 187 18.15 16.08 6.08
C THR A 187 18.96 15.25 5.12
N ASP A 188 18.69 13.95 5.04
CA ASP A 188 19.41 12.96 4.21
C ASP A 188 18.49 12.41 3.13
N LEU A 189 18.90 12.52 1.86
CA LEU A 189 18.20 12.01 0.69
C LEU A 189 18.77 10.69 0.18
N THR A 190 19.81 10.14 0.81
CA THR A 190 20.45 8.89 0.38
C THR A 190 19.45 7.75 0.13
N PRO A 191 18.41 7.56 0.97
CA PRO A 191 17.42 6.50 0.74
C PRO A 191 16.63 6.62 -0.56
N LEU A 192 16.60 7.80 -1.20
CA LEU A 192 15.89 8.02 -2.47
C LEU A 192 16.71 7.58 -3.68
N SER A 193 18.03 7.41 -3.57
CA SER A 193 18.94 7.20 -4.71
C SER A 193 18.61 5.97 -5.56
N GLY A 194 17.94 4.96 -4.98
CA GLY A 194 17.51 3.74 -5.67
C GLY A 194 16.12 3.81 -6.30
N LEU A 195 15.36 4.90 -6.10
CA LEU A 195 13.97 5.01 -6.56
C LEU A 195 13.90 5.49 -8.03
N THR A 196 14.51 4.73 -8.91
CA THR A 196 14.74 5.13 -10.31
C THR A 196 13.46 5.23 -11.16
N ARG A 197 12.31 4.80 -10.64
CA ARG A 197 11.00 4.95 -11.32
C ARG A 197 10.27 6.25 -11.00
N LEU A 198 10.82 7.09 -10.08
CA LEU A 198 10.21 8.36 -9.73
C LEU A 198 10.13 9.29 -10.95
N LYS A 199 8.90 9.75 -11.23
CA LYS A 199 8.55 10.77 -12.21
C LYS A 199 8.36 12.14 -11.54
N ASP A 200 7.80 12.16 -10.35
CA ASP A 200 7.49 13.38 -9.60
C ASP A 200 8.04 13.30 -8.17
N LEU A 201 8.85 14.30 -7.78
CA LEU A 201 9.38 14.43 -6.44
C LEU A 201 9.25 15.85 -5.92
N ASN A 202 8.53 16.02 -4.80
CA ASN A 202 8.46 17.29 -4.07
C ASN A 202 9.07 17.13 -2.69
N ILE A 203 10.20 17.78 -2.44
CA ILE A 203 10.91 17.82 -1.15
C ILE A 203 11.04 19.23 -0.58
N CYS A 204 10.20 20.16 -1.04
CA CYS A 204 10.21 21.52 -0.53
C CYS A 204 9.98 21.58 0.99
N PHE A 205 10.52 22.60 1.65
CA PHE A 205 10.42 22.81 3.09
C PHE A 205 10.93 21.62 3.93
N ASN A 206 12.12 21.15 3.59
CA ASN A 206 12.91 20.22 4.38
C ASN A 206 14.24 20.88 4.81
N LYS A 207 15.12 20.13 5.47
CA LYS A 207 16.43 20.61 5.96
C LYS A 207 17.59 19.99 5.18
N VAL A 208 17.38 19.73 3.88
CA VAL A 208 18.34 19.06 3.01
C VAL A 208 19.52 19.99 2.72
N LYS A 209 20.73 19.43 2.78
CA LYS A 209 21.99 20.12 2.43
C LYS A 209 22.69 19.48 1.23
N ASP A 210 22.54 18.17 1.05
CA ASP A 210 23.12 17.42 -0.05
C ASP A 210 22.03 16.85 -0.97
N TYR A 211 22.07 17.25 -2.23
CA TYR A 211 21.16 16.82 -3.28
C TYR A 211 21.79 15.82 -4.24
N ALA A 212 23.05 15.44 -4.06
CA ALA A 212 23.75 14.49 -4.91
C ALA A 212 23.02 13.13 -5.04
N PRO A 213 22.34 12.61 -3.99
CA PRO A 213 21.59 11.36 -4.12
C PRO A 213 20.49 11.36 -5.19
N LEU A 214 20.02 12.55 -5.62
CA LEU A 214 18.98 12.66 -6.65
C LEU A 214 19.52 12.56 -8.09
N THR A 215 20.83 12.69 -8.29
CA THR A 215 21.42 12.75 -9.66
C THR A 215 21.24 11.50 -10.49
N GLY A 216 20.96 10.34 -9.85
CA GLY A 216 20.67 9.08 -10.52
C GLY A 216 19.21 8.87 -10.93
N LEU A 217 18.30 9.77 -10.53
CA LEU A 217 16.85 9.62 -10.76
C LEU A 217 16.45 10.13 -12.15
N THR A 218 17.00 9.53 -13.19
CA THR A 218 16.90 10.01 -14.58
C THR A 218 15.51 9.94 -15.21
N GLN A 219 14.55 9.27 -14.52
CA GLN A 219 13.14 9.25 -14.93
C GLN A 219 12.33 10.41 -14.36
N LEU A 220 12.95 11.25 -13.52
CA LEU A 220 12.24 12.42 -12.98
C LEU A 220 11.84 13.37 -14.11
N GLU A 221 10.58 13.72 -14.14
CA GLU A 221 9.99 14.74 -15.00
C GLU A 221 9.82 16.06 -14.25
N ARG A 222 9.45 15.96 -12.93
CA ARG A 222 9.29 17.15 -12.08
C ARG A 222 10.00 16.97 -10.75
N LEU A 223 10.81 17.97 -10.39
CA LEU A 223 11.54 18.02 -9.12
C LEU A 223 11.36 19.40 -8.46
N TRP A 224 10.70 19.43 -7.31
CA TRP A 224 10.51 20.63 -6.50
C TRP A 224 11.38 20.58 -5.25
N ILE A 225 12.30 21.55 -5.12
CA ILE A 225 13.40 21.55 -4.14
C ILE A 225 13.54 22.86 -3.37
N TYR A 226 12.50 23.66 -3.30
CA TYR A 226 12.56 24.88 -2.51
C TYR A 226 12.86 24.57 -1.04
N ASN A 227 13.93 25.18 -0.51
CA ASN A 227 14.36 24.95 0.86
C ASN A 227 14.21 26.24 1.68
N SER A 228 13.51 26.16 2.81
CA SER A 228 13.37 27.25 3.77
C SER A 228 12.99 26.71 5.13
N ASP A 229 13.59 27.27 6.17
CA ASP A 229 13.22 26.96 7.57
C ASP A 229 11.91 27.63 8.00
N ASN A 230 11.54 28.72 7.33
CA ASN A 230 10.32 29.52 7.59
C ASN A 230 9.75 30.07 6.30
N TYR A 231 8.44 30.25 6.24
CA TYR A 231 7.74 30.87 5.09
C TYR A 231 8.19 32.30 4.76
N SER A 232 8.95 32.94 5.70
CA SER A 232 9.45 34.32 5.55
C SER A 232 10.88 34.39 5.05
N ASP A 233 11.67 33.31 5.18
CA ASP A 233 13.10 33.35 4.89
C ASP A 233 13.40 32.49 3.65
N THR A 234 13.39 33.14 2.48
CA THR A 234 13.86 32.51 1.25
C THR A 234 15.39 32.36 1.30
N ILE A 235 15.88 31.17 1.57
CA ILE A 235 17.27 30.83 1.35
C ILE A 235 17.34 30.18 -0.03
N PRO A 236 17.75 30.92 -1.07
CA PRO A 236 17.90 30.34 -2.39
C PRO A 236 18.92 29.22 -2.35
N LEU A 237 18.59 28.08 -2.98
CA LEU A 237 19.57 27.02 -3.14
C LEU A 237 20.84 27.58 -3.85
N PRO A 238 22.04 27.12 -3.46
CA PRO A 238 23.26 27.49 -4.15
C PRO A 238 23.14 27.20 -5.64
N LYS A 239 23.56 28.14 -6.50
CA LYS A 239 23.52 27.97 -7.96
C LYS A 239 24.25 26.71 -8.41
N SER A 240 25.33 26.31 -7.69
CA SER A 240 26.07 25.07 -7.94
C SER A 240 25.21 23.82 -7.80
N VAL A 241 24.31 23.78 -6.81
CA VAL A 241 23.38 22.64 -6.61
C VAL A 241 22.38 22.57 -7.76
N VAL A 242 21.78 23.70 -8.14
CA VAL A 242 20.83 23.75 -9.25
C VAL A 242 21.52 23.37 -10.57
N SER A 243 22.77 23.82 -10.81
CA SER A 243 23.54 23.44 -12.01
C SER A 243 23.82 21.95 -12.01
N MET A 244 24.35 21.41 -10.91
CA MET A 244 24.63 19.97 -10.77
C MET A 244 23.39 19.10 -11.10
N LEU A 245 22.23 19.48 -10.57
CA LEU A 245 20.99 18.73 -10.83
C LEU A 245 20.55 18.86 -12.29
N LYS A 246 20.64 20.06 -12.90
CA LYS A 246 20.30 20.27 -14.32
C LYS A 246 21.23 19.48 -15.25
N ASP A 247 22.52 19.41 -14.92
CA ASP A 247 23.50 18.65 -15.69
C ASP A 247 23.24 17.14 -15.60
N ALA A 248 22.85 16.64 -14.40
CA ALA A 248 22.55 15.24 -14.18
C ALA A 248 21.15 14.81 -14.70
N LEU A 249 20.18 15.73 -14.66
CA LEU A 249 18.76 15.47 -14.96
C LEU A 249 18.26 16.43 -16.07
N PRO A 250 18.79 16.34 -17.30
CA PRO A 250 18.56 17.33 -18.35
C PRO A 250 17.09 17.39 -18.82
N ASN A 251 16.31 16.33 -18.60
CA ASN A 251 14.90 16.26 -19.01
C ASN A 251 13.94 16.61 -17.88
N THR A 252 14.44 16.94 -16.68
CA THR A 252 13.62 17.21 -15.50
C THR A 252 13.28 18.69 -15.38
N HIS A 253 12.02 19.02 -15.20
CA HIS A 253 11.61 20.35 -14.77
C HIS A 253 11.97 20.55 -13.30
N ILE A 254 13.03 21.32 -13.02
CA ILE A 254 13.51 21.57 -11.66
C ILE A 254 13.01 22.94 -11.20
N ASP A 255 12.16 22.94 -10.19
CA ASP A 255 11.67 24.16 -9.52
C ASP A 255 12.32 24.32 -8.15
N SER A 256 13.05 25.43 -7.99
CA SER A 256 13.72 25.81 -6.77
C SER A 256 13.17 27.14 -6.17
N THR A 257 12.07 27.64 -6.70
CA THR A 257 11.55 28.99 -6.40
C THR A 257 10.15 28.98 -5.80
N HIS A 258 9.32 28.01 -6.11
CA HIS A 258 7.97 27.95 -5.58
C HIS A 258 7.94 27.36 -4.17
N TYR A 259 7.36 28.14 -3.26
CA TYR A 259 7.27 27.81 -1.82
C TYR A 259 5.94 27.17 -1.41
N SER A 260 5.11 26.80 -2.37
CA SER A 260 3.77 26.26 -2.14
C SER A 260 3.47 25.12 -3.11
N THR A 261 2.72 24.13 -2.70
CA THR A 261 2.16 23.12 -3.62
C THR A 261 1.07 23.68 -4.53
N LEU A 262 0.55 24.87 -4.21
CA LEU A 262 -0.28 25.65 -5.13
C LEU A 262 0.61 26.43 -6.09
N GLY A 263 0.15 26.61 -7.33
CA GLY A 263 0.90 27.34 -8.36
C GLY A 263 1.88 26.45 -9.13
N GLY A 264 1.45 25.25 -9.57
CA GLY A 264 2.18 24.40 -10.50
C GLY A 264 2.30 22.94 -10.09
N TRP A 265 2.47 22.61 -8.80
CA TRP A 265 2.57 21.20 -8.38
C TRP A 265 1.22 20.49 -8.49
N ARG A 266 0.15 21.11 -7.96
CA ARG A 266 -1.21 20.56 -7.95
C ARG A 266 -2.01 20.86 -9.21
N GLU A 267 -1.55 21.75 -10.06
CA GLU A 267 -2.17 22.07 -11.35
C GLU A 267 -1.71 21.14 -12.49
N HIS A 268 -0.77 20.22 -12.21
CA HIS A 268 -0.35 19.25 -13.19
C HIS A 268 -1.43 18.16 -13.38
N PRO A 269 -1.72 17.69 -14.62
CA PRO A 269 -2.76 16.69 -14.89
C PRO A 269 -2.67 15.41 -14.04
N ARG A 270 -1.46 14.96 -13.68
CA ARG A 270 -1.29 13.80 -12.76
C ARG A 270 -1.93 14.02 -11.41
N TYR A 271 -2.06 15.28 -10.95
CA TYR A 271 -2.71 15.54 -9.67
C TYR A 271 -4.21 15.28 -9.74
N ASP A 272 -4.85 15.50 -10.89
CA ASP A 272 -6.25 15.14 -11.11
C ASP A 272 -6.46 13.62 -11.06
N VAL A 273 -5.52 12.85 -11.61
CA VAL A 273 -5.51 11.38 -11.51
C VAL A 273 -5.39 10.94 -10.05
N ILE A 274 -4.44 11.54 -9.31
CA ILE A 274 -4.24 11.27 -7.87
C ILE A 274 -5.51 11.58 -7.08
N TYR A 275 -6.17 12.71 -7.37
CA TYR A 275 -7.43 13.06 -6.72
C TYR A 275 -8.53 12.03 -6.98
N LYS A 276 -8.65 11.52 -8.21
CA LYS A 276 -9.60 10.46 -8.57
C LYS A 276 -9.29 9.15 -7.84
N MET A 277 -7.99 8.74 -7.76
CA MET A 277 -7.57 7.54 -7.02
C MET A 277 -8.10 7.57 -5.58
N PHE A 278 -7.85 8.68 -4.88
CA PHE A 278 -8.21 8.79 -3.46
C PHE A 278 -9.71 8.98 -3.23
N SER A 279 -10.42 9.55 -4.20
CA SER A 279 -11.89 9.63 -4.15
C SER A 279 -12.56 8.28 -4.38
N GLY A 280 -11.95 7.43 -5.22
CA GLY A 280 -12.47 6.11 -5.61
C GLY A 280 -11.93 4.96 -4.76
N THR A 281 -10.92 5.17 -3.91
CA THR A 281 -10.17 4.13 -3.18
C THR A 281 -9.48 3.09 -4.08
N GLU A 282 -9.22 3.46 -5.33
CA GLU A 282 -8.64 2.59 -6.34
C GLU A 282 -7.47 3.27 -7.04
N TYR A 283 -6.35 2.55 -7.22
CA TYR A 283 -5.19 3.05 -7.95
C TYR A 283 -5.49 3.15 -9.45
N ILE A 284 -5.13 4.28 -10.05
CA ILE A 284 -5.24 4.55 -11.49
C ILE A 284 -3.82 4.80 -12.02
N PRO A 285 -3.30 3.99 -12.97
CA PRO A 285 -1.99 4.24 -13.59
C PRO A 285 -1.95 5.61 -14.30
N PHE A 286 -0.84 6.34 -14.18
CA PHE A 286 -0.70 7.66 -14.82
C PHE A 286 -0.81 7.62 -16.34
N ASP A 287 -0.40 6.50 -16.95
CA ASP A 287 -0.41 6.30 -18.41
C ASP A 287 -1.82 5.95 -18.95
N ALA A 288 -2.78 5.60 -18.07
CA ALA A 288 -4.13 5.19 -18.48
C ALA A 288 -4.96 6.34 -19.07
N GLU A 289 -4.71 7.60 -18.66
CA GLU A 289 -5.42 8.76 -19.20
C GLU A 289 -4.76 9.34 -20.46
N GLU A 290 -3.47 9.15 -20.67
CA GLU A 290 -2.80 9.55 -21.95
C GLU A 290 -3.37 8.76 -23.14
N ALA A 291 -3.84 7.53 -22.92
CA ALA A 291 -4.44 6.69 -23.95
C ALA A 291 -5.89 7.09 -24.33
N THR A 292 -6.57 7.93 -23.53
CA THR A 292 -7.96 8.35 -23.78
C THR A 292 -8.08 9.70 -24.47
N VAL A 293 -6.97 10.43 -24.67
CA VAL A 293 -6.93 11.76 -25.31
C VAL A 293 -6.40 11.69 -26.75
N GLN A 294 -6.11 10.50 -27.27
CA GLN A 294 -5.84 10.25 -28.70
C GLN A 294 -7.10 9.70 -29.37
#